data_e28dd22507cfa94928276968903d6797
#
_entry.id   e28dd22507cfa94928276968903d6797
#
_cell.length_a   1.000
_cell.length_b   1.000
_cell.length_c   1.000
_cell.angle_alpha   90.00
_cell.angle_beta   90.00
_cell.angle_gamma   90.00
#
_symmetry.space_group_name_H-M   'P 1'
#
loop_
_entity.id
_entity.type
_entity.pdbx_description
1 polymer ?
#
loop_
_entity_poly.entity_id
_entity_poly.type
_entity_poly.pdbx_seq_one_letter_code
_entity_poly.pdbx_strand_id
1 'polypeptide(L)'
;MERSKKEKPLTMEELQQLKDGVISLIFDECHQCKSYHIQQVCDSTFKNVPIKWGLTGTVPKEKSDYYCLYTSLGGVGAVVEAKELQDKGFLANCNINCVRLEDNTLSPDFTTEIKYLESNDERTTFIAQLLHSIVQSSGNTLVLLSHINYGE
;
A
#
# COMPACT_ATOMS: atom_id res chain seq x y z
N MET A 1 -29.56 6.93 -1.52
CA MET A 1 -28.34 6.87 -0.68
C MET A 1 -28.79 6.45 0.72
N GLU A 2 -28.85 5.12 0.95
CA GLU A 2 -29.27 4.57 2.24
C GLU A 2 -28.20 4.85 3.30
N ARG A 3 -28.60 5.49 4.38
CA ARG A 3 -27.75 5.68 5.55
C ARG A 3 -27.45 4.30 6.14
N SER A 4 -26.18 3.89 6.10
CA SER A 4 -25.67 2.74 6.83
C SER A 4 -26.23 2.76 8.26
N LYS A 5 -26.99 1.73 8.64
CA LYS A 5 -27.38 1.51 10.02
C LYS A 5 -26.10 1.43 10.85
N LYS A 6 -25.93 2.31 11.84
CA LYS A 6 -24.83 2.20 12.80
C LYS A 6 -24.96 0.83 13.47
N GLU A 7 -24.04 -0.05 13.13
CA GLU A 7 -23.95 -1.35 13.79
C GLU A 7 -23.74 -1.13 15.30
N LYS A 8 -24.47 -1.91 16.09
CA LYS A 8 -24.35 -1.83 17.55
C LYS A 8 -22.96 -2.34 17.95
N PRO A 9 -22.21 -1.63 18.79
CA PRO A 9 -20.92 -2.12 19.23
C PRO A 9 -21.08 -3.46 19.94
N LEU A 10 -20.12 -4.38 19.70
CA LEU A 10 -20.08 -5.68 20.35
C LEU A 10 -20.01 -5.53 21.88
N THR A 11 -20.73 -6.38 22.59
CA THR A 11 -20.59 -6.49 24.05
C THR A 11 -19.26 -7.16 24.39
N MET A 12 -18.82 -7.04 25.63
CA MET A 12 -17.57 -7.69 26.10
C MET A 12 -17.66 -9.20 26.03
N GLU A 13 -18.86 -9.77 26.23
CA GLU A 13 -19.09 -11.21 26.14
C GLU A 13 -19.01 -11.71 24.68
N GLU A 14 -19.64 -11.01 23.75
CA GLU A 14 -19.57 -11.31 22.32
C GLU A 14 -18.13 -11.18 21.81
N LEU A 15 -17.38 -10.17 22.26
CA LEU A 15 -15.97 -10.00 21.94
C LEU A 15 -15.12 -11.15 22.46
N GLN A 16 -15.39 -11.60 23.69
CA GLN A 16 -14.65 -12.73 24.27
C GLN A 16 -14.95 -14.04 23.54
N GLN A 17 -16.21 -14.31 23.22
CA GLN A 17 -16.61 -15.48 22.42
C GLN A 17 -15.94 -15.47 21.03
N LEU A 18 -15.88 -14.29 20.39
CA LEU A 18 -15.19 -14.14 19.12
C LEU A 18 -13.70 -14.50 19.26
N LYS A 19 -13.03 -13.98 20.28
CA LYS A 19 -11.61 -14.27 20.54
C LYS A 19 -11.33 -15.74 20.77
N ASP A 20 -12.17 -16.38 21.57
CA ASP A 20 -11.99 -17.78 21.94
C ASP A 20 -12.22 -18.73 20.75
N GLY A 21 -12.98 -18.30 19.74
CA GLY A 21 -13.21 -19.04 18.50
C GLY A 21 -12.13 -18.88 17.43
N VAL A 22 -11.19 -17.93 17.59
CA VAL A 22 -10.16 -17.66 16.57
C VAL A 22 -9.01 -18.66 16.68
N ILE A 23 -8.82 -19.47 15.64
CA ILE A 23 -7.75 -20.45 15.55
C ILE A 23 -6.59 -20.01 14.64
N SER A 24 -6.83 -19.03 13.77
CA SER A 24 -5.79 -18.47 12.90
C SER A 24 -6.03 -17.00 12.64
N LEU A 25 -4.95 -16.26 12.43
CA LEU A 25 -4.93 -14.86 12.01
C LEU A 25 -4.14 -14.74 10.72
N ILE A 26 -4.69 -14.00 9.76
CA ILE A 26 -4.02 -13.66 8.51
C ILE A 26 -3.97 -12.13 8.43
N PHE A 27 -2.76 -11.59 8.32
CA PHE A 27 -2.52 -10.16 8.15
C PHE A 27 -2.08 -9.90 6.72
N ASP A 28 -2.93 -9.26 5.94
CA ASP A 28 -2.53 -8.72 4.65
C ASP A 28 -1.77 -7.40 4.87
N GLU A 29 -0.84 -7.10 3.96
CA GLU A 29 0.07 -5.95 4.09
C GLU A 29 0.77 -5.89 5.45
N CYS A 30 1.25 -7.04 5.91
CA CYS A 30 1.80 -7.19 7.26
C CYS A 30 3.05 -6.33 7.54
N HIS A 31 3.67 -5.70 6.54
CA HIS A 31 4.71 -4.70 6.75
C HIS A 31 4.22 -3.50 7.58
N GLN A 32 2.90 -3.28 7.69
CA GLN A 32 2.29 -2.29 8.58
C GLN A 32 2.20 -2.76 10.04
N CYS A 33 2.54 -4.01 10.36
CA CYS A 33 2.54 -4.55 11.73
C CYS A 33 3.54 -3.87 12.69
N LYS A 34 4.36 -2.94 12.20
CA LYS A 34 5.14 -2.02 13.03
C LYS A 34 4.27 -1.01 13.79
N SER A 35 3.01 -0.82 13.41
CA SER A 35 2.06 0.02 14.13
C SER A 35 1.73 -0.58 15.49
N TYR A 36 1.76 0.27 16.53
CA TYR A 36 1.43 -0.10 17.91
C TYR A 36 0.08 -0.83 18.03
N HIS A 37 -0.93 -0.38 17.32
CA HIS A 37 -2.26 -1.02 17.37
C HIS A 37 -2.27 -2.44 16.82
N ILE A 38 -1.54 -2.71 15.75
CA ILE A 38 -1.46 -4.05 15.16
C ILE A 38 -0.63 -4.97 16.06
N GLN A 39 0.46 -4.47 16.65
CA GLN A 39 1.21 -5.22 17.65
C GLN A 39 0.33 -5.60 18.85
N GLN A 40 -0.49 -4.68 19.36
CA GLN A 40 -1.45 -4.97 20.43
C GLN A 40 -2.45 -6.08 20.04
N VAL A 41 -2.91 -6.08 18.79
CA VAL A 41 -3.79 -7.15 18.28
C VAL A 41 -3.05 -8.50 18.30
N CYS A 42 -1.82 -8.55 17.79
CA CYS A 42 -1.03 -9.79 17.72
C CYS A 42 -0.59 -10.31 19.08
N ASP A 43 -0.10 -9.40 19.95
CA ASP A 43 0.70 -9.78 21.13
C ASP A 43 -0.12 -9.73 22.42
N SER A 44 -1.29 -9.09 22.39
CA SER A 44 -2.19 -9.00 23.52
C SER A 44 -3.54 -9.66 23.24
N THR A 45 -4.30 -9.10 22.29
CA THR A 45 -5.69 -9.53 22.04
C THR A 45 -5.77 -10.99 21.56
N PHE A 46 -4.90 -11.37 20.64
CA PHE A 46 -4.86 -12.71 20.03
C PHE A 46 -3.52 -13.43 20.30
N LYS A 47 -2.93 -13.17 21.44
CA LYS A 47 -1.64 -13.73 21.83
C LYS A 47 -1.61 -15.26 21.71
N ASN A 48 -2.68 -15.91 22.13
CA ASN A 48 -2.78 -17.38 22.22
C ASN A 48 -3.26 -18.05 20.92
N VAL A 49 -3.51 -17.29 19.85
CA VAL A 49 -3.88 -17.88 18.57
C VAL A 49 -2.68 -18.62 17.99
N PRO A 50 -2.82 -19.95 17.73
CA PRO A 50 -1.69 -20.80 17.40
C PRO A 50 -1.11 -20.56 16.02
N ILE A 51 -1.91 -20.06 15.08
CA ILE A 51 -1.51 -19.86 13.68
C ILE A 51 -1.61 -18.37 13.34
N LYS A 52 -0.47 -17.77 13.01
CA LYS A 52 -0.41 -16.39 12.55
C LYS A 52 0.35 -16.33 11.22
N TRP A 53 -0.29 -15.74 10.20
CA TRP A 53 0.28 -15.57 8.87
C TRP A 53 0.37 -14.08 8.52
N GLY A 54 1.49 -13.66 8.01
CA GLY A 54 1.68 -12.34 7.42
C GLY A 54 1.92 -12.46 5.93
N LEU A 55 1.17 -11.70 5.13
CA LEU A 55 1.33 -11.57 3.69
C LEU A 55 1.81 -10.14 3.38
N THR A 56 2.81 -9.99 2.56
CA THR A 56 3.28 -8.67 2.10
C THR A 56 4.07 -8.77 0.81
N GLY A 57 3.91 -7.80 -0.07
CA GLY A 57 4.76 -7.62 -1.23
C GLY A 57 6.14 -7.02 -0.90
N THR A 58 6.31 -6.46 0.30
CA THR A 58 7.54 -5.76 0.70
C THR A 58 7.92 -6.09 2.14
N VAL A 59 8.96 -6.87 2.32
CA VAL A 59 9.55 -7.09 3.66
C VAL A 59 10.34 -5.86 4.06
N PRO A 60 10.13 -5.29 5.26
CA PRO A 60 10.89 -4.13 5.73
C PRO A 60 12.40 -4.38 5.73
N LYS A 61 13.17 -3.42 5.21
CA LYS A 61 14.65 -3.48 5.20
C LYS A 61 15.25 -2.91 6.48
N GLU A 62 14.54 -2.01 7.15
CA GLU A 62 14.96 -1.44 8.43
C GLU A 62 14.90 -2.52 9.51
N LYS A 63 16.01 -2.68 10.25
CA LYS A 63 16.15 -3.74 11.28
C LYS A 63 15.07 -3.62 12.37
N SER A 64 14.74 -2.41 12.79
CA SER A 64 13.70 -2.14 13.79
C SER A 64 12.32 -2.63 13.33
N ASP A 65 11.94 -2.26 12.11
CA ASP A 65 10.65 -2.61 11.52
C ASP A 65 10.54 -4.13 11.29
N TYR A 66 11.63 -4.73 10.78
CA TYR A 66 11.71 -6.19 10.62
C TYR A 66 11.60 -6.91 11.96
N TYR A 67 12.21 -6.38 13.02
CA TYR A 67 12.15 -6.98 14.35
C TYR A 67 10.73 -6.94 14.93
N CYS A 68 10.01 -5.85 14.74
CA CYS A 68 8.60 -5.76 15.13
C CYS A 68 7.74 -6.82 14.43
N LEU A 69 7.97 -7.01 13.14
CA LEU A 69 7.29 -8.02 12.35
C LEU A 69 7.63 -9.45 12.83
N TYR A 70 8.90 -9.71 13.05
CA TYR A 70 9.41 -11.00 13.52
C TYR A 70 8.84 -11.37 14.89
N THR A 71 8.75 -10.46 15.83
CA THR A 71 8.20 -10.72 17.18
C THR A 71 6.72 -11.01 17.15
N SER A 72 5.97 -10.38 16.26
CA SER A 72 4.50 -10.54 16.18
C SER A 72 4.06 -11.74 15.33
N LEU A 73 4.78 -12.04 14.24
CA LEU A 73 4.36 -13.03 13.24
C LEU A 73 5.38 -14.16 13.02
N GLY A 74 6.62 -14.00 13.50
CA GLY A 74 7.69 -14.94 13.25
C GLY A 74 8.54 -14.57 12.02
N GLY A 75 9.39 -15.50 11.62
CA GLY A 75 10.29 -15.31 10.47
C GLY A 75 9.61 -15.49 9.12
N VAL A 76 10.30 -15.07 8.06
CA VAL A 76 9.83 -15.27 6.68
C VAL A 76 9.79 -16.76 6.37
N GLY A 77 8.59 -17.29 6.12
CA GLY A 77 8.36 -18.70 5.81
C GLY A 77 8.57 -19.04 4.34
N ALA A 78 8.18 -18.13 3.44
CA ALA A 78 8.33 -18.30 2.00
C ALA A 78 8.46 -16.95 1.29
N VAL A 79 9.15 -16.95 0.17
CA VAL A 79 9.23 -15.80 -0.75
C VAL A 79 8.85 -16.29 -2.13
N VAL A 80 7.93 -15.60 -2.79
CA VAL A 80 7.56 -15.82 -4.18
C VAL A 80 7.91 -14.58 -4.98
N GLU A 81 8.79 -14.72 -5.95
CA GLU A 81 9.21 -13.59 -6.78
C GLU A 81 8.17 -13.25 -7.85
N ALA A 82 8.00 -11.95 -8.13
CA ALA A 82 7.09 -11.49 -9.18
C ALA A 82 7.39 -12.11 -10.54
N LYS A 83 8.68 -12.31 -10.85
CA LYS A 83 9.11 -12.95 -12.10
C LYS A 83 8.62 -14.40 -12.21
N GLU A 84 8.69 -15.17 -11.13
CA GLU A 84 8.17 -16.54 -11.08
C GLU A 84 6.67 -16.59 -11.38
N LEU A 85 5.91 -15.62 -10.82
CA LEU A 85 4.47 -15.50 -11.05
C LEU A 85 4.15 -15.07 -12.50
N GLN A 86 4.97 -14.20 -13.07
CA GLN A 86 4.85 -13.80 -14.47
C GLN A 86 5.14 -14.98 -15.42
N ASP A 87 6.22 -15.72 -15.18
CA ASP A 87 6.60 -16.86 -16.00
C ASP A 87 5.54 -17.99 -15.96
N LYS A 88 4.83 -18.12 -14.83
CA LYS A 88 3.70 -19.03 -14.65
C LYS A 88 2.36 -18.49 -15.14
N GLY A 89 2.29 -17.26 -15.61
CA GLY A 89 1.06 -16.63 -16.11
C GLY A 89 0.07 -16.18 -15.02
N PHE A 90 0.45 -16.20 -13.74
CA PHE A 90 -0.38 -15.70 -12.63
C PHE A 90 -0.33 -14.18 -12.52
N LEU A 91 0.73 -13.55 -12.98
CA LEU A 91 0.93 -12.10 -12.95
C LEU A 91 1.19 -11.60 -14.37
N ALA A 92 0.58 -10.48 -14.74
CA ALA A 92 0.82 -9.82 -16.01
C ALA A 92 2.26 -9.29 -16.10
N ASN A 93 2.81 -9.27 -17.31
CA ASN A 93 4.08 -8.61 -17.56
C ASN A 93 3.92 -7.09 -17.37
N CYS A 94 4.88 -6.49 -16.71
CA CYS A 94 4.92 -5.06 -16.46
C CYS A 94 6.13 -4.46 -17.19
N ASN A 95 5.87 -3.49 -18.08
CA ASN A 95 6.90 -2.67 -18.70
C ASN A 95 6.88 -1.28 -18.06
N ILE A 96 8.01 -0.86 -17.52
CA ILE A 96 8.13 0.45 -16.87
C ILE A 96 8.90 1.36 -17.82
N ASN A 97 8.23 2.42 -18.30
CA ASN A 97 8.84 3.46 -19.11
C ASN A 97 8.96 4.74 -18.27
N CYS A 98 10.18 5.20 -18.04
CA CYS A 98 10.45 6.43 -17.33
C CYS A 98 10.64 7.57 -18.31
N VAL A 99 9.79 8.61 -18.24
CA VAL A 99 9.95 9.85 -18.99
C VAL A 99 10.61 10.85 -18.07
N ARG A 100 11.83 11.26 -18.40
CA ARG A 100 12.56 12.29 -17.68
C ARG A 100 12.33 13.63 -18.37
N LEU A 101 11.81 14.60 -17.61
CA LEU A 101 11.75 15.99 -18.00
C LEU A 101 12.96 16.71 -17.41
N GLU A 102 13.66 17.49 -18.25
CA GLU A 102 14.79 18.31 -17.80
C GLU A 102 14.27 19.71 -17.45
N ASP A 103 14.56 20.13 -16.25
CA ASP A 103 14.25 21.46 -15.75
C ASP A 103 15.44 21.95 -14.93
N ASN A 104 15.91 23.16 -15.21
CA ASN A 104 17.06 23.79 -14.56
C ASN A 104 16.63 24.75 -13.44
N THR A 105 15.35 24.80 -13.11
CA THR A 105 14.84 25.69 -12.06
C THR A 105 15.26 25.14 -10.69
N LEU A 106 15.95 25.96 -9.91
CA LEU A 106 16.36 25.64 -8.54
C LEU A 106 15.30 26.16 -7.57
N SER A 107 14.75 25.28 -6.77
CA SER A 107 13.83 25.61 -5.69
C SER A 107 14.54 25.59 -4.34
N PRO A 108 14.26 26.52 -3.42
CA PRO A 108 14.93 26.61 -2.13
C PRO A 108 14.53 25.50 -1.16
N ASP A 109 13.36 24.91 -1.34
CA ASP A 109 12.81 23.83 -0.51
C ASP A 109 11.82 22.96 -1.31
N PHE A 110 11.54 21.79 -0.76
CA PHE A 110 10.64 20.79 -1.36
C PHE A 110 9.22 21.29 -1.59
N THR A 111 8.67 22.09 -0.66
CA THR A 111 7.29 22.61 -0.79
C THR A 111 7.16 23.58 -1.94
N THR A 112 8.16 24.45 -2.11
CA THR A 112 8.23 25.41 -3.23
C THR A 112 8.44 24.68 -4.55
N GLU A 113 9.27 23.64 -4.56
CA GLU A 113 9.48 22.82 -5.75
C GLU A 113 8.18 22.14 -6.21
N ILE A 114 7.43 21.51 -5.30
CA ILE A 114 6.14 20.89 -5.66
C ILE A 114 5.16 21.88 -6.23
N LYS A 115 5.02 23.06 -5.59
CA LYS A 115 4.14 24.12 -6.10
C LYS A 115 4.54 24.60 -7.51
N TYR A 116 5.85 24.76 -7.73
CA TYR A 116 6.38 25.11 -9.03
C TYR A 116 6.04 24.04 -10.08
N LEU A 117 6.29 22.76 -9.78
CA LEU A 117 6.01 21.66 -10.69
C LEU A 117 4.51 21.52 -11.01
N GLU A 118 3.63 21.82 -10.05
CA GLU A 118 2.18 21.78 -10.25
C GLU A 118 1.65 22.99 -11.05
N SER A 119 2.30 24.15 -10.92
CA SER A 119 1.93 25.38 -11.65
C SER A 119 2.62 25.55 -13.01
N ASN A 120 3.47 24.61 -13.42
CA ASN A 120 4.18 24.69 -14.69
C ASN A 120 3.29 24.24 -15.85
N ASP A 121 2.74 25.19 -16.60
CA ASP A 121 1.81 24.93 -17.71
C ASP A 121 2.44 24.12 -18.85
N GLU A 122 3.72 24.32 -19.15
CA GLU A 122 4.41 23.56 -20.20
C GLU A 122 4.51 22.09 -19.83
N ARG A 123 4.91 21.82 -18.59
CA ARG A 123 4.97 20.47 -18.03
C ARG A 123 3.60 19.81 -18.03
N THR A 124 2.58 20.51 -17.56
CA THR A 124 1.20 20.01 -17.49
C THR A 124 0.65 19.71 -18.88
N THR A 125 0.88 20.59 -19.83
CA THR A 125 0.49 20.39 -21.24
C THR A 125 1.18 19.17 -21.85
N PHE A 126 2.48 18.99 -21.60
CA PHE A 126 3.22 17.85 -22.08
C PHE A 126 2.66 16.54 -21.48
N ILE A 127 2.39 16.51 -20.18
CA ILE A 127 1.81 15.35 -19.50
C ILE A 127 0.43 15.01 -20.08
N ALA A 128 -0.42 16.01 -20.29
CA ALA A 128 -1.75 15.82 -20.87
C ALA A 128 -1.68 15.26 -22.30
N GLN A 129 -0.77 15.73 -23.13
CA GLN A 129 -0.55 15.22 -24.49
C GLN A 129 -0.03 13.78 -24.46
N LEU A 130 0.91 13.47 -23.57
CA LEU A 130 1.43 12.11 -23.37
C LEU A 130 0.32 11.15 -22.93
N LEU A 131 -0.48 11.54 -21.93
CA LEU A 131 -1.62 10.75 -21.47
C LEU A 131 -2.64 10.53 -22.58
N HIS A 132 -2.96 11.56 -23.37
CA HIS A 132 -3.85 11.42 -24.52
C HIS A 132 -3.33 10.37 -25.52
N SER A 133 -2.06 10.41 -25.85
CA SER A 133 -1.44 9.43 -26.77
C SER A 133 -1.46 8.01 -26.21
N ILE A 134 -1.23 7.84 -24.89
CA ILE A 134 -1.28 6.55 -24.23
C ILE A 134 -2.71 5.97 -24.25
N VAL A 135 -3.71 6.78 -23.93
CA VAL A 135 -5.13 6.37 -23.95
C VAL A 135 -5.54 5.89 -25.33
N GLN A 136 -5.13 6.59 -26.38
CA GLN A 136 -5.44 6.21 -27.77
C GLN A 136 -4.78 4.89 -28.18
N SER A 137 -3.61 4.57 -27.65
CA SER A 137 -2.84 3.38 -28.04
C SER A 137 -3.10 2.17 -27.13
N SER A 138 -3.39 2.39 -25.83
CA SER A 138 -3.39 1.34 -24.80
C SER A 138 -4.77 1.06 -24.19
N GLY A 139 -5.76 1.89 -24.46
CA GLY A 139 -7.12 1.74 -23.90
C GLY A 139 -7.23 2.26 -22.45
N ASN A 140 -7.55 1.39 -21.50
CA ASN A 140 -7.77 1.80 -20.11
C ASN A 140 -6.49 2.33 -19.47
N THR A 141 -6.55 3.54 -18.94
CA THR A 141 -5.41 4.22 -18.31
C THR A 141 -5.80 4.71 -16.91
N LEU A 142 -4.99 4.40 -15.90
CA LEU A 142 -5.13 4.93 -14.55
C LEU A 142 -4.03 5.97 -14.32
N VAL A 143 -4.44 7.18 -13.95
CA VAL A 143 -3.53 8.27 -13.59
C VAL A 143 -3.58 8.48 -12.08
N LEU A 144 -2.43 8.47 -11.43
CA LEU A 144 -2.29 8.72 -10.00
C LEU A 144 -1.68 10.10 -9.78
N LEU A 145 -2.37 10.93 -8.99
CA LEU A 145 -1.98 12.30 -8.67
C LEU A 145 -1.86 12.46 -7.15
N SER A 146 -0.90 13.25 -6.70
CA SER A 146 -0.68 13.52 -5.27
C SER A 146 -1.69 14.51 -4.70
N HIS A 147 -2.11 15.51 -5.49
CA HIS A 147 -3.04 16.54 -5.08
C HIS A 147 -4.25 16.61 -6.01
N ILE A 148 -5.44 16.71 -5.43
CA ILE A 148 -6.72 16.73 -6.17
C ILE A 148 -6.77 17.92 -7.13
N ASN A 149 -6.41 19.11 -6.66
CA ASN A 149 -6.45 20.33 -7.46
C ASN A 149 -5.54 20.32 -8.70
N TYR A 150 -4.55 19.45 -8.74
CA TYR A 150 -3.68 19.28 -9.89
C TYR A 150 -4.32 18.42 -10.99
N GLY A 151 -5.36 17.69 -10.67
CA GLY A 151 -6.08 16.81 -11.60
C GLY A 151 -7.31 17.45 -12.26
N GLU A 152 -7.70 18.66 -11.83
CA GLU A 152 -8.82 19.43 -12.39
C GLU A 152 -8.36 20.34 -13.55
#